data_e24fc218e536eb4ca0d58840e916bc75
#
_entry.id   e24fc218e536eb4ca0d58840e916bc75
#
_cell.length_a   1.000
_cell.length_b   1.000
_cell.length_c   1.000
_cell.angle_alpha   90.00
_cell.angle_beta   90.00
_cell.angle_gamma   90.00
#
_symmetry.space_group_name_H-M   'P 1'
#
loop_
_entity.id
_entity.type
_entity.pdbx_description
1 polymer ?
#
loop_
_entity_poly.entity_id
_entity_poly.type
_entity_poly.pdbx_seq_one_letter_code
_entity_poly.pdbx_strand_id
1 'polypeptide(L)'
;QEFNYLKQNIDYDKEHLERLLPNNNLNRYSNIRPYKDNVVTINSENKNINASWIHLPNNNNFIGTQGPLDTTIDDFWEMCYSYKVKVIVMLCKLQENNKIKCAKYWDSNNVKKFILKQINSEFDLIDGVKVRNFEIKKNQNDFFPNTVIQLHYTCWDDHSTPDVDSYNKLIKLFEFLDYYKDNSPVVVHCSAGVGRSGTFIALYNLYHNILRQIKDNQINEIKFSIMDLVRKLKEMRTHSVENEGQYKFIY
;
A
#
# COMPACT_ATOMS: atom_id res chain seq x y z
N GLN A 1 0.45 -14.23 -21.57
CA GLN A 1 -0.90 -14.07 -22.18
C GLN A 1 -1.88 -13.47 -21.16
N GLU A 2 -2.04 -14.05 -19.95
CA GLU A 2 -2.97 -13.57 -18.90
C GLU A 2 -2.73 -12.10 -18.50
N PHE A 3 -1.49 -11.70 -18.27
CA PHE A 3 -1.16 -10.32 -17.89
C PHE A 3 -1.58 -9.32 -18.97
N ASN A 4 -1.32 -9.63 -20.25
CA ASN A 4 -1.72 -8.76 -21.36
C ASN A 4 -3.24 -8.68 -21.49
N TYR A 5 -3.95 -9.79 -21.27
CA TYR A 5 -5.40 -9.81 -21.22
C TYR A 5 -5.94 -8.88 -20.14
N LEU A 6 -5.43 -8.97 -18.91
CA LEU A 6 -5.82 -8.11 -17.79
C LEU A 6 -5.56 -6.64 -18.09
N LYS A 7 -4.39 -6.35 -18.68
CA LYS A 7 -4.02 -4.97 -19.03
C LYS A 7 -4.96 -4.36 -20.05
N GLN A 8 -5.32 -5.11 -21.10
CA GLN A 8 -6.21 -4.64 -22.15
C GLN A 8 -7.65 -4.49 -21.68
N ASN A 9 -8.16 -5.45 -20.90
CA ASN A 9 -9.56 -5.53 -20.53
C ASN A 9 -9.90 -4.80 -19.21
N ILE A 10 -8.88 -4.26 -18.50
CA ILE A 10 -9.11 -3.48 -17.28
C ILE A 10 -8.37 -2.15 -17.36
N ASP A 11 -7.03 -2.15 -17.42
CA ASP A 11 -6.25 -0.91 -17.33
C ASP A 11 -6.53 0.07 -18.50
N TYR A 12 -6.85 -0.46 -19.67
CA TYR A 12 -7.16 0.32 -20.89
C TYR A 12 -8.62 0.17 -21.35
N ASP A 13 -9.46 -0.53 -20.58
CA ASP A 13 -10.86 -0.62 -20.88
C ASP A 13 -11.58 0.72 -20.67
N LYS A 14 -12.45 1.09 -21.61
CA LYS A 14 -13.13 2.38 -21.59
C LYS A 14 -14.00 2.57 -20.35
N GLU A 15 -14.76 1.56 -19.95
CA GLU A 15 -15.63 1.61 -18.78
C GLU A 15 -14.81 1.84 -17.49
N HIS A 16 -13.68 1.16 -17.33
CA HIS A 16 -12.79 1.35 -16.19
C HIS A 16 -12.14 2.75 -16.20
N LEU A 17 -11.75 3.26 -17.37
CA LEU A 17 -11.18 4.60 -17.49
C LEU A 17 -12.19 5.70 -17.12
N GLU A 18 -13.48 5.53 -17.46
CA GLU A 18 -14.55 6.46 -17.11
C GLU A 18 -14.85 6.51 -15.60
N ARG A 19 -14.52 5.45 -14.86
CA ARG A 19 -14.63 5.41 -13.38
C ARG A 19 -13.55 6.25 -12.67
N LEU A 20 -12.43 6.57 -13.35
CA LEU A 20 -11.34 7.31 -12.74
C LEU A 20 -11.75 8.74 -12.37
N LEU A 21 -11.28 9.21 -11.22
CA LEU A 21 -11.41 10.63 -10.85
C LEU A 21 -10.64 11.51 -11.84
N PRO A 22 -11.05 12.76 -12.02
CA PRO A 22 -10.28 13.73 -12.79
C PRO A 22 -8.86 13.89 -12.26
N ASN A 23 -7.91 14.13 -13.17
CA ASN A 23 -6.54 14.45 -12.75
C ASN A 23 -6.50 15.84 -12.07
N ASN A 24 -5.65 15.95 -11.08
CA ASN A 24 -5.38 17.19 -10.37
C ASN A 24 -3.90 17.27 -9.92
N ASN A 25 -3.51 18.38 -9.35
CA ASN A 25 -2.14 18.63 -8.89
C ASN A 25 -1.74 17.84 -7.61
N LEU A 26 -2.66 17.09 -7.02
CA LEU A 26 -2.40 16.22 -5.87
C LEU A 26 -1.95 14.83 -6.31
N ASN A 27 -2.03 14.51 -7.61
CA ASN A 27 -1.57 13.24 -8.16
C ASN A 27 -0.09 13.30 -8.53
N ARG A 28 0.70 12.34 -8.03
CA ARG A 28 2.12 12.21 -8.40
C ARG A 28 2.29 11.87 -9.88
N TYR A 29 1.37 11.05 -10.42
CA TYR A 29 1.32 10.63 -11.82
C TYR A 29 -0.08 10.88 -12.37
N SER A 30 -0.18 11.59 -13.48
CA SER A 30 -1.46 12.01 -14.08
C SER A 30 -2.33 10.85 -14.56
N ASN A 31 -1.71 9.74 -14.94
CA ASN A 31 -2.38 8.53 -15.39
C ASN A 31 -2.76 7.57 -14.26
N ILE A 32 -2.28 7.77 -13.03
CA ILE A 32 -2.58 6.92 -11.88
C ILE A 32 -3.53 7.67 -10.95
N ARG A 33 -4.80 7.32 -11.02
CA ARG A 33 -5.89 7.99 -10.30
C ARG A 33 -6.80 6.95 -9.66
N PRO A 34 -7.39 7.21 -8.49
CA PRO A 34 -8.36 6.30 -7.89
C PRO A 34 -9.67 6.28 -8.70
N TYR A 35 -10.40 5.18 -8.59
CA TYR A 35 -11.77 5.10 -9.07
C TYR A 35 -12.70 5.85 -8.13
N LYS A 36 -13.82 6.38 -8.66
CA LYS A 36 -14.81 7.17 -7.92
C LYS A 36 -15.51 6.39 -6.81
N ASP A 37 -15.70 5.10 -7.01
CA ASP A 37 -16.50 4.22 -6.17
C ASP A 37 -15.75 3.66 -4.95
N ASN A 38 -14.42 3.73 -4.94
CA ASN A 38 -13.62 3.25 -3.80
C ASN A 38 -12.48 4.18 -3.39
N VAL A 39 -12.54 5.45 -3.81
CA VAL A 39 -11.57 6.46 -3.39
C VAL A 39 -11.64 6.69 -1.88
N VAL A 40 -10.49 6.93 -1.29
CA VAL A 40 -10.40 7.32 0.11
C VAL A 40 -10.68 8.82 0.23
N THR A 41 -11.62 9.16 1.11
CA THR A 41 -12.00 10.54 1.42
C THR A 41 -11.55 10.89 2.82
N ILE A 42 -10.91 12.04 3.00
CA ILE A 42 -10.54 12.55 4.31
C ILE A 42 -11.61 13.49 4.85
N ASN A 43 -11.94 13.31 6.13
CA ASN A 43 -13.18 13.86 6.71
C ASN A 43 -13.18 15.37 6.94
N SER A 44 -12.01 16.02 7.11
CA SER A 44 -11.97 17.44 7.46
C SER A 44 -12.53 18.35 6.36
N GLU A 45 -12.43 17.95 5.10
CA GLU A 45 -12.81 18.76 3.95
C GLU A 45 -13.67 18.00 2.93
N ASN A 46 -14.09 16.75 3.25
CA ASN A 46 -14.73 15.83 2.29
C ASN A 46 -13.89 15.69 1.00
N LYS A 47 -12.57 15.64 1.16
CA LYS A 47 -11.58 15.70 0.10
C LYS A 47 -11.14 14.31 -0.32
N ASN A 48 -11.20 14.05 -1.62
CA ASN A 48 -10.62 12.83 -2.20
C ASN A 48 -9.11 12.96 -2.33
N ILE A 49 -8.39 11.91 -1.95
CA ILE A 49 -6.93 11.81 -2.09
C ILE A 49 -6.57 10.69 -3.07
N ASN A 50 -5.32 10.64 -3.54
CA ASN A 50 -4.87 9.54 -4.41
C ASN A 50 -4.61 8.28 -3.57
N ALA A 51 -5.69 7.71 -3.08
CA ALA A 51 -5.73 6.48 -2.31
C ALA A 51 -7.03 5.71 -2.62
N SER A 52 -6.98 4.40 -2.60
CA SER A 52 -8.10 3.51 -2.89
C SER A 52 -8.28 2.49 -1.78
N TRP A 53 -9.51 2.24 -1.41
CA TRP A 53 -9.86 1.08 -0.59
C TRP A 53 -9.65 -0.20 -1.39
N ILE A 54 -9.00 -1.17 -0.76
CA ILE A 54 -8.78 -2.50 -1.31
C ILE A 54 -9.29 -3.51 -0.28
N HIS A 55 -10.47 -4.06 -0.56
CA HIS A 55 -11.13 -5.03 0.30
C HIS A 55 -10.91 -6.44 -0.27
N LEU A 56 -10.15 -7.23 0.44
CA LEU A 56 -9.88 -8.63 0.09
C LEU A 56 -10.58 -9.57 1.08
N PRO A 57 -10.79 -10.84 0.70
CA PRO A 57 -11.36 -11.82 1.61
C PRO A 57 -10.63 -11.88 2.95
N ASN A 58 -11.32 -12.36 3.99
CA ASN A 58 -10.81 -12.54 5.36
C ASN A 58 -10.50 -11.23 6.11
N ASN A 59 -11.30 -10.18 5.89
CA ASN A 59 -11.14 -8.86 6.54
C ASN A 59 -9.75 -8.23 6.32
N ASN A 60 -9.07 -8.60 5.25
CA ASN A 60 -7.83 -7.95 4.84
C ASN A 60 -8.16 -6.64 4.13
N ASN A 61 -8.28 -5.57 4.91
CA ASN A 61 -8.57 -4.24 4.42
C ASN A 61 -7.27 -3.46 4.25
N PHE A 62 -7.03 -2.99 3.04
CA PHE A 62 -5.89 -2.15 2.72
C PHE A 62 -6.34 -0.80 2.18
N ILE A 63 -5.46 0.17 2.33
CA ILE A 63 -5.50 1.43 1.59
C ILE A 63 -4.25 1.47 0.70
N GLY A 64 -4.45 1.28 -0.61
CA GLY A 64 -3.40 1.46 -1.60
C GLY A 64 -3.28 2.92 -1.99
N THR A 65 -2.12 3.54 -1.77
CA THR A 65 -1.93 4.98 -2.02
C THR A 65 -0.60 5.28 -2.69
N GLN A 66 -0.50 6.44 -3.33
CA GLN A 66 0.78 6.96 -3.83
C GLN A 66 1.72 7.34 -2.68
N GLY A 67 3.02 7.36 -2.94
CA GLY A 67 3.98 8.04 -2.06
C GLY A 67 3.63 9.52 -1.96
N PRO A 68 3.43 10.09 -0.76
CA PRO A 68 3.05 11.49 -0.58
C PRO A 68 3.95 12.47 -1.35
N LEU A 69 3.34 13.50 -1.92
CA LEU A 69 4.02 14.72 -2.36
C LEU A 69 4.24 15.63 -1.13
N ASP A 70 5.15 16.58 -1.21
CA ASP A 70 5.34 17.56 -0.13
C ASP A 70 4.04 18.30 0.19
N THR A 71 3.21 18.53 -0.81
CA THR A 71 1.89 19.20 -0.68
C THR A 71 0.79 18.29 -0.13
N THR A 72 0.99 16.97 -0.04
CA THR A 72 -0.02 16.00 0.40
C THR A 72 0.37 15.24 1.66
N ILE A 73 1.43 15.66 2.36
CA ILE A 73 1.88 15.03 3.61
C ILE A 73 0.79 15.11 4.68
N ASP A 74 0.18 16.27 4.87
CA ASP A 74 -0.88 16.46 5.87
C ASP A 74 -2.12 15.62 5.52
N ASP A 75 -2.49 15.53 4.26
CA ASP A 75 -3.61 14.68 3.79
C ASP A 75 -3.34 13.20 4.07
N PHE A 76 -2.09 12.76 3.87
CA PHE A 76 -1.68 11.39 4.16
C PHE A 76 -1.78 11.06 5.67
N TRP A 77 -1.33 11.96 6.52
CA TRP A 77 -1.43 11.76 7.97
C TRP A 77 -2.87 11.91 8.46
N GLU A 78 -3.68 12.77 7.83
CA GLU A 78 -5.11 12.88 8.13
C GLU A 78 -5.85 11.56 7.80
N MET A 79 -5.53 10.93 6.67
CA MET A 79 -6.01 9.60 6.34
C MET A 79 -5.61 8.58 7.42
N CYS A 80 -4.34 8.53 7.79
CA CYS A 80 -3.87 7.59 8.81
C CYS A 80 -4.54 7.81 10.16
N TYR A 81 -4.74 9.07 10.58
CA TYR A 81 -5.40 9.43 11.83
C TYR A 81 -6.89 9.08 11.81
N SER A 82 -7.61 9.46 10.77
CA SER A 82 -9.06 9.28 10.64
C SER A 82 -9.47 7.81 10.59
N TYR A 83 -8.70 7.01 9.87
CA TYR A 83 -8.98 5.57 9.71
C TYR A 83 -8.26 4.68 10.74
N LYS A 84 -7.64 5.30 11.77
CA LYS A 84 -6.97 4.58 12.88
C LYS A 84 -5.91 3.60 12.40
N VAL A 85 -5.22 3.95 11.31
CA VAL A 85 -4.16 3.12 10.72
C VAL A 85 -3.10 2.79 11.77
N LYS A 86 -2.77 1.51 11.89
CA LYS A 86 -1.73 1.01 12.80
C LYS A 86 -0.42 0.71 12.09
N VAL A 87 -0.50 0.32 10.82
CA VAL A 87 0.69 -0.06 10.05
C VAL A 87 0.68 0.60 8.67
N ILE A 88 1.81 1.17 8.32
CA ILE A 88 2.15 1.67 6.98
C ILE A 88 3.25 0.79 6.40
N VAL A 89 3.05 0.25 5.21
CA VAL A 89 4.07 -0.47 4.44
C VAL A 89 4.55 0.42 3.30
N MET A 90 5.80 0.84 3.36
CA MET A 90 6.48 1.65 2.35
C MET A 90 7.43 0.78 1.52
N LEU A 91 7.21 0.70 0.21
CA LEU A 91 7.92 -0.18 -0.71
C LEU A 91 8.82 0.55 -1.71
N CYS A 92 9.20 1.79 -1.44
CA CYS A 92 10.12 2.55 -2.27
C CYS A 92 11.11 3.35 -1.42
N LYS A 93 12.25 3.68 -1.99
CA LYS A 93 13.16 4.68 -1.42
C LYS A 93 12.58 6.08 -1.63
N LEU A 94 13.10 7.09 -0.96
CA LEU A 94 12.72 8.49 -1.20
C LEU A 94 13.11 8.95 -2.62
N GLN A 95 14.24 8.46 -3.08
CA GLN A 95 14.79 8.74 -4.42
C GLN A 95 15.31 7.46 -5.06
N GLU A 96 15.00 7.24 -6.32
CA GLU A 96 15.46 6.12 -7.14
C GLU A 96 15.81 6.64 -8.54
N ASN A 97 16.95 6.25 -9.09
CA ASN A 97 17.42 6.69 -10.41
C ASN A 97 17.31 8.22 -10.61
N ASN A 98 17.75 8.99 -9.63
CA ASN A 98 17.70 10.46 -9.58
C ASN A 98 16.28 11.06 -9.67
N LYS A 99 15.23 10.27 -9.45
CA LYS A 99 13.85 10.73 -9.40
C LYS A 99 13.28 10.62 -7.99
N ILE A 100 12.63 11.67 -7.52
CA ILE A 100 11.92 11.66 -6.24
C ILE A 100 10.72 10.72 -6.37
N LYS A 101 10.67 9.71 -5.49
CA LYS A 101 9.61 8.70 -5.45
C LYS A 101 8.59 8.93 -4.34
N CYS A 102 9.01 9.59 -3.25
CA CYS A 102 8.17 9.87 -2.10
C CYS A 102 8.74 11.04 -1.31
N ALA A 103 7.91 11.92 -0.79
CA ALA A 103 8.31 12.91 0.21
C ALA A 103 8.63 12.22 1.54
N LYS A 104 9.56 12.79 2.32
CA LYS A 104 9.86 12.29 3.67
C LYS A 104 8.75 12.71 4.64
N TYR A 105 7.61 12.02 4.56
CA TYR A 105 6.40 12.38 5.32
C TYR A 105 6.52 12.14 6.83
N TRP A 106 7.51 11.41 7.28
CA TRP A 106 7.79 11.19 8.72
C TRP A 106 8.75 12.21 9.33
N ASP A 107 9.18 13.21 8.58
CA ASP A 107 9.87 14.36 9.13
C ASP A 107 8.84 15.32 9.74
N SER A 108 8.90 15.52 11.07
CA SER A 108 7.93 16.34 11.80
C SER A 108 7.90 17.79 11.30
N ASN A 109 9.00 18.28 10.72
CA ASN A 109 9.05 19.64 10.14
C ASN A 109 8.16 19.79 8.91
N ASN A 110 7.83 18.69 8.24
CA ASN A 110 6.99 18.67 7.05
C ASN A 110 5.50 18.50 7.37
N VAL A 111 5.16 18.13 8.62
CA VAL A 111 3.78 17.92 9.07
C VAL A 111 3.27 19.19 9.74
N LYS A 112 2.18 19.76 9.22
CA LYS A 112 1.65 21.06 9.67
C LYS A 112 0.32 20.97 10.42
N LYS A 113 -0.53 20.00 10.06
CA LYS A 113 -1.87 19.83 10.63
C LYS A 113 -1.90 18.89 11.84
N PHE A 114 -0.82 18.14 12.08
CA PHE A 114 -0.72 17.16 13.16
C PHE A 114 0.58 17.34 13.94
N ILE A 115 0.58 16.84 15.17
CA ILE A 115 1.78 16.67 15.97
C ILE A 115 2.26 15.25 15.75
N LEU A 116 3.35 15.11 15.01
CA LEU A 116 3.99 13.82 14.74
C LEU A 116 5.25 13.69 15.56
N LYS A 117 5.37 12.61 16.33
CA LYS A 117 6.53 12.29 17.13
C LYS A 117 7.01 10.88 16.84
N GLN A 118 8.26 10.72 16.47
CA GLN A 118 8.89 9.40 16.46
C GLN A 118 9.16 8.96 17.89
N ILE A 119 8.63 7.78 18.27
CA ILE A 119 8.66 7.30 19.66
C ILE A 119 10.03 6.70 19.99
N ASN A 120 10.56 5.86 19.08
CA ASN A 120 11.82 5.15 19.26
C ASN A 120 12.75 5.40 18.08
N SER A 121 14.04 5.16 18.27
CA SER A 121 15.00 5.12 17.16
C SER A 121 14.54 4.09 16.11
N GLU A 122 14.80 4.37 14.83
CA GLU A 122 14.57 3.35 13.81
C GLU A 122 15.49 2.15 14.04
N PHE A 123 15.00 0.98 13.71
CA PHE A 123 15.77 -0.25 13.77
C PHE A 123 15.49 -1.11 12.53
N ASP A 124 16.42 -1.99 12.21
CA ASP A 124 16.27 -2.92 11.11
C ASP A 124 15.60 -4.21 11.65
N LEU A 125 14.40 -4.52 11.13
CA LEU A 125 13.71 -5.79 11.41
C LEU A 125 14.49 -6.97 10.84
N ILE A 126 14.93 -6.79 9.61
CA ILE A 126 15.84 -7.63 8.83
C ILE A 126 16.58 -6.71 7.87
N ASP A 127 17.64 -7.20 7.25
CA ASP A 127 18.38 -6.46 6.24
C ASP A 127 17.43 -5.92 5.15
N GLY A 128 17.44 -4.60 4.99
CA GLY A 128 16.61 -3.88 4.02
C GLY A 128 15.18 -3.57 4.47
N VAL A 129 14.78 -3.90 5.70
CA VAL A 129 13.47 -3.52 6.26
C VAL A 129 13.65 -2.71 7.53
N LYS A 130 13.42 -1.41 7.43
CA LYS A 130 13.48 -0.47 8.56
C LYS A 130 12.12 -0.31 9.22
N VAL A 131 12.12 -0.24 10.53
CA VAL A 131 10.92 -0.02 11.36
C VAL A 131 11.02 1.32 12.05
N ARG A 132 9.96 2.11 11.97
CA ARG A 132 9.81 3.37 12.70
C ARG A 132 8.45 3.39 13.39
N ASN A 133 8.43 3.86 14.62
CA ASN A 133 7.20 3.98 15.41
C ASN A 133 6.88 5.46 15.62
N PHE A 134 5.65 5.83 15.34
CA PHE A 134 5.16 7.20 15.46
C PHE A 134 3.97 7.29 16.39
N GLU A 135 3.90 8.40 17.11
CA GLU A 135 2.71 8.91 17.76
C GLU A 135 2.20 10.08 16.93
N ILE A 136 0.92 10.08 16.60
CA ILE A 136 0.25 11.17 15.88
C ILE A 136 -0.93 11.69 16.70
N LYS A 137 -0.97 13.00 16.90
CA LYS A 137 -2.03 13.74 17.58
C LYS A 137 -2.56 14.84 16.69
N LYS A 138 -3.85 15.13 16.82
CA LYS A 138 -4.47 16.25 16.11
C LYS A 138 -4.02 17.60 16.69
N ASN A 139 -3.90 17.67 18.02
CA ASN A 139 -3.42 18.85 18.76
C ASN A 139 -2.91 18.45 20.16
N GLN A 140 -2.44 19.41 20.96
CA GLN A 140 -1.92 19.16 22.29
C GLN A 140 -2.94 18.58 23.29
N ASN A 141 -4.23 18.83 23.06
CA ASN A 141 -5.34 18.34 23.90
C ASN A 141 -5.87 16.97 23.45
N ASP A 142 -5.23 16.35 22.47
CA ASP A 142 -5.57 15.01 22.05
C ASP A 142 -4.94 13.98 23.00
N PHE A 143 -5.76 13.51 23.94
CA PHE A 143 -5.33 12.56 24.99
C PHE A 143 -5.26 11.10 24.49
N PHE A 144 -5.75 10.81 23.31
CA PHE A 144 -5.76 9.47 22.72
C PHE A 144 -5.02 9.44 21.38
N PRO A 145 -3.69 9.55 21.42
CA PRO A 145 -2.89 9.55 20.20
C PRO A 145 -3.02 8.23 19.45
N ASN A 146 -2.98 8.30 18.12
CA ASN A 146 -2.77 7.10 17.33
C ASN A 146 -1.28 6.74 17.34
N THR A 147 -1.00 5.47 17.54
CA THR A 147 0.34 4.91 17.30
C THR A 147 0.36 4.23 15.94
N VAL A 148 1.39 4.53 15.16
CA VAL A 148 1.56 4.03 13.79
C VAL A 148 2.95 3.46 13.62
N ILE A 149 3.04 2.26 13.08
CA ILE A 149 4.30 1.59 12.73
C ILE A 149 4.51 1.71 11.23
N GLN A 150 5.66 2.22 10.81
CA GLN A 150 6.09 2.20 9.41
C GLN A 150 7.08 1.06 9.19
N LEU A 151 6.75 0.18 8.27
CA LEU A 151 7.61 -0.85 7.72
C LEU A 151 8.15 -0.35 6.38
N HIS A 152 9.42 0.01 6.31
CA HIS A 152 10.04 0.55 5.11
C HIS A 152 10.96 -0.48 4.46
N TYR A 153 10.47 -1.15 3.43
CA TYR A 153 11.21 -2.11 2.64
C TYR A 153 12.00 -1.40 1.54
N THR A 154 13.32 -1.38 1.64
CA THR A 154 14.22 -0.59 0.79
C THR A 154 14.92 -1.39 -0.31
N CYS A 155 14.77 -2.73 -0.30
CA CYS A 155 15.47 -3.63 -1.23
C CYS A 155 14.67 -3.98 -2.49
N TRP A 156 13.52 -3.36 -2.72
CA TRP A 156 12.71 -3.58 -3.91
C TRP A 156 12.87 -2.41 -4.88
N ASP A 157 13.72 -2.57 -5.87
CA ASP A 157 13.96 -1.53 -6.86
C ASP A 157 12.76 -1.29 -7.79
N ASP A 158 12.69 -0.09 -8.35
CA ASP A 158 11.57 0.33 -9.20
C ASP A 158 11.48 -0.54 -10.47
N HIS A 159 10.26 -0.92 -10.84
CA HIS A 159 9.95 -1.81 -11.96
C HIS A 159 10.63 -3.18 -11.93
N SER A 160 11.36 -3.51 -10.87
CA SER A 160 11.98 -4.82 -10.70
C SER A 160 11.05 -5.83 -10.00
N THR A 161 11.47 -7.07 -10.02
CA THR A 161 10.98 -8.12 -9.12
C THR A 161 12.01 -8.35 -8.03
N PRO A 162 11.60 -8.60 -6.79
CA PRO A 162 12.51 -9.06 -5.76
C PRO A 162 13.20 -10.38 -6.18
N ASP A 163 14.36 -10.64 -5.65
CA ASP A 163 15.06 -11.90 -5.83
C ASP A 163 14.48 -13.03 -4.94
N VAL A 164 15.01 -14.25 -5.06
CA VAL A 164 14.54 -15.41 -4.30
C VAL A 164 14.68 -15.20 -2.78
N ASP A 165 15.75 -14.51 -2.33
CA ASP A 165 15.94 -14.21 -0.91
C ASP A 165 14.89 -13.23 -0.37
N SER A 166 14.29 -12.47 -1.26
CA SER A 166 13.22 -11.53 -0.91
C SER A 166 11.92 -12.21 -0.47
N TYR A 167 11.65 -13.45 -0.85
CA TYR A 167 10.48 -14.19 -0.33
C TYR A 167 10.55 -14.38 1.18
N ASN A 168 11.71 -14.75 1.72
CA ASN A 168 11.90 -14.88 3.17
C ASN A 168 11.72 -13.54 3.89
N LYS A 169 12.18 -12.46 3.27
CA LYS A 169 12.00 -11.11 3.80
C LYS A 169 10.53 -10.70 3.78
N LEU A 170 9.81 -11.00 2.70
CA LEU A 170 8.36 -10.72 2.60
C LEU A 170 7.55 -11.53 3.61
N ILE A 171 7.85 -12.81 3.81
CA ILE A 171 7.17 -13.65 4.81
C ILE A 171 7.36 -13.05 6.22
N LYS A 172 8.58 -12.71 6.62
CA LYS A 172 8.84 -12.05 7.91
C LYS A 172 8.11 -10.71 8.04
N LEU A 173 7.98 -9.98 6.94
CA LEU A 173 7.25 -8.72 6.91
C LEU A 173 5.74 -8.95 7.06
N PHE A 174 5.19 -10.05 6.49
CA PHE A 174 3.81 -10.45 6.68
C PHE A 174 3.53 -10.87 8.13
N GLU A 175 4.42 -11.68 8.74
CA GLU A 175 4.30 -12.09 10.14
C GLU A 175 4.34 -10.88 11.08
N PHE A 176 5.24 -9.93 10.83
CA PHE A 176 5.33 -8.70 11.61
C PHE A 176 4.08 -7.83 11.43
N LEU A 177 3.60 -7.70 10.19
CA LEU A 177 2.36 -6.99 9.89
C LEU A 177 1.17 -7.59 10.67
N ASP A 178 1.03 -8.92 10.65
CA ASP A 178 -0.05 -9.63 11.33
C ASP A 178 -0.02 -9.46 12.85
N TYR A 179 1.16 -9.36 13.42
CA TYR A 179 1.31 -9.12 14.85
C TYR A 179 0.82 -7.73 15.29
N TYR A 180 1.05 -6.70 14.45
CA TYR A 180 0.77 -5.31 14.82
C TYR A 180 -0.51 -4.75 14.22
N LYS A 181 -1.00 -5.29 13.11
CA LYS A 181 -2.30 -4.88 12.59
C LYS A 181 -3.40 -5.41 13.52
N ASP A 182 -4.38 -4.60 13.79
CA ASP A 182 -5.66 -5.00 14.36
C ASP A 182 -6.71 -5.07 13.24
N ASN A 183 -7.96 -4.72 13.52
CA ASN A 183 -9.01 -4.60 12.50
C ASN A 183 -8.93 -3.31 11.68
N SER A 184 -7.94 -2.46 11.92
CA SER A 184 -7.74 -1.23 11.14
C SER A 184 -7.14 -1.54 9.76
N PRO A 185 -7.36 -0.66 8.77
CA PRO A 185 -6.76 -0.85 7.45
C PRO A 185 -5.25 -0.68 7.51
N VAL A 186 -4.55 -1.46 6.68
CA VAL A 186 -3.11 -1.31 6.45
C VAL A 186 -2.89 -0.39 5.26
N VAL A 187 -2.10 0.65 5.44
CA VAL A 187 -1.69 1.53 4.33
C VAL A 187 -0.50 0.90 3.62
N VAL A 188 -0.60 0.72 2.31
CA VAL A 188 0.49 0.23 1.46
C VAL A 188 0.77 1.24 0.36
N HIS A 189 2.01 1.67 0.26
CA HIS A 189 2.42 2.57 -0.81
C HIS A 189 3.81 2.25 -1.37
N CYS A 190 4.03 2.65 -2.61
CA CYS A 190 5.35 2.78 -3.22
C CYS A 190 5.50 4.22 -3.76
N SER A 191 5.87 4.42 -5.01
CA SER A 191 5.81 5.75 -5.65
C SER A 191 4.42 6.05 -6.18
N ALA A 192 3.94 5.27 -7.14
CA ALA A 192 2.58 5.40 -7.70
C ALA A 192 1.50 4.70 -6.86
N GLY A 193 1.90 3.76 -6.01
CA GLY A 193 0.98 2.97 -5.20
C GLY A 193 0.21 1.93 -5.99
N VAL A 194 0.82 1.37 -7.05
CA VAL A 194 0.18 0.37 -7.93
C VAL A 194 1.05 -0.84 -8.22
N GLY A 195 2.29 -0.68 -8.70
CA GLY A 195 3.14 -1.81 -9.09
C GLY A 195 3.58 -2.63 -7.87
N ARG A 196 4.60 -2.17 -7.13
CA ARG A 196 5.11 -2.81 -5.91
C ARG A 196 4.01 -2.99 -4.86
N SER A 197 3.16 -1.99 -4.68
CA SER A 197 2.05 -2.04 -3.72
C SER A 197 1.02 -3.11 -4.07
N GLY A 198 0.58 -3.18 -5.32
CA GLY A 198 -0.35 -4.21 -5.78
C GLY A 198 0.24 -5.62 -5.68
N THR A 199 1.52 -5.78 -6.02
CA THR A 199 2.24 -7.05 -5.90
C THR A 199 2.36 -7.50 -4.44
N PHE A 200 2.71 -6.58 -3.53
CA PHE A 200 2.76 -6.87 -2.09
C PHE A 200 1.40 -7.33 -1.55
N ILE A 201 0.33 -6.61 -1.88
CA ILE A 201 -1.02 -6.95 -1.44
C ILE A 201 -1.48 -8.30 -2.01
N ALA A 202 -1.15 -8.58 -3.28
CA ALA A 202 -1.43 -9.87 -3.91
C ALA A 202 -0.73 -11.03 -3.18
N LEU A 203 0.58 -10.90 -2.93
CA LEU A 203 1.39 -11.90 -2.23
C LEU A 203 0.92 -12.11 -0.80
N TYR A 204 0.59 -11.04 -0.07
CA TYR A 204 0.04 -11.13 1.28
C TYR A 204 -1.29 -11.90 1.29
N ASN A 205 -2.19 -11.61 0.36
CA ASN A 205 -3.47 -12.31 0.25
C ASN A 205 -3.27 -13.80 -0.10
N LEU A 206 -2.37 -14.08 -1.04
CA LEU A 206 -2.05 -15.46 -1.43
C LEU A 206 -1.45 -16.25 -0.25
N TYR A 207 -0.49 -15.67 0.47
CA TYR A 207 0.12 -16.26 1.67
C TYR A 207 -0.95 -16.68 2.69
N HIS A 208 -1.87 -15.78 3.03
CA HIS A 208 -2.94 -16.08 3.97
C HIS A 208 -3.96 -17.09 3.44
N ASN A 209 -4.23 -17.07 2.14
CA ASN A 209 -5.10 -18.05 1.50
C ASN A 209 -4.51 -19.47 1.61
N ILE A 210 -3.23 -19.61 1.31
CA ILE A 210 -2.50 -20.89 1.42
C ILE A 210 -2.50 -21.38 2.88
N LEU A 211 -2.11 -20.52 3.83
CA LEU A 211 -2.07 -20.89 5.25
C LEU A 211 -3.44 -21.35 5.76
N ARG A 212 -4.52 -20.71 5.32
CA ARG A 212 -5.88 -21.11 5.70
C ARG A 212 -6.22 -22.50 5.13
N GLN A 213 -5.96 -22.74 3.83
CA GLN A 213 -6.24 -24.04 3.20
C GLN A 213 -5.44 -25.16 3.86
N ILE A 214 -4.18 -24.91 4.25
CA ILE A 214 -3.38 -25.85 5.01
C ILE A 214 -4.02 -26.16 6.37
N LYS A 215 -4.46 -25.12 7.10
CA LYS A 215 -5.13 -25.29 8.40
C LYS A 215 -6.44 -26.08 8.30
N ASP A 216 -7.18 -25.90 7.22
CA ASP A 216 -8.44 -26.57 6.95
C ASP A 216 -8.24 -27.99 6.38
N ASN A 217 -7.02 -28.54 6.42
CA ASN A 217 -6.63 -29.86 5.87
C ASN A 217 -6.90 -30.04 4.37
N GLN A 218 -6.93 -28.97 3.60
CA GLN A 218 -7.11 -29.00 2.13
C GLN A 218 -5.78 -29.07 1.37
N ILE A 219 -4.75 -29.69 1.97
CA ILE A 219 -3.37 -29.71 1.46
C ILE A 219 -3.27 -30.33 0.06
N ASN A 220 -4.11 -31.31 -0.25
CA ASN A 220 -4.07 -32.01 -1.52
C ASN A 220 -4.72 -31.26 -2.68
N GLU A 221 -5.42 -30.17 -2.41
CA GLU A 221 -6.15 -29.39 -3.40
C GLU A 221 -6.11 -27.88 -3.12
N ILE A 222 -4.89 -27.33 -2.91
CA ILE A 222 -4.76 -25.87 -2.74
C ILE A 222 -5.23 -25.19 -4.02
N LYS A 223 -6.31 -24.42 -3.91
CA LYS A 223 -6.94 -23.73 -5.04
C LYS A 223 -6.80 -22.23 -4.90
N PHE A 224 -6.21 -21.61 -5.90
CA PHE A 224 -6.20 -20.15 -6.06
C PHE A 224 -6.08 -19.80 -7.55
N SER A 225 -6.54 -18.61 -7.89
CA SER A 225 -6.34 -18.01 -9.20
C SER A 225 -5.61 -16.69 -9.03
N ILE A 226 -4.35 -16.64 -9.46
CA ILE A 226 -3.57 -15.40 -9.47
C ILE A 226 -4.20 -14.40 -10.42
N MET A 227 -4.67 -14.86 -11.57
CA MET A 227 -5.35 -14.01 -12.54
C MET A 227 -6.58 -13.32 -11.94
N ASP A 228 -7.44 -14.05 -11.22
CA ASP A 228 -8.64 -13.47 -10.59
C ASP A 228 -8.28 -12.51 -9.45
N LEU A 229 -7.24 -12.83 -8.69
CA LEU A 229 -6.75 -11.96 -7.62
C LEU A 229 -6.26 -10.62 -8.20
N VAL A 230 -5.40 -10.67 -9.22
CA VAL A 230 -4.86 -9.47 -9.86
C VAL A 230 -5.94 -8.68 -10.58
N ARG A 231 -6.92 -9.36 -11.21
CA ARG A 231 -8.10 -8.70 -11.79
C ARG A 231 -8.85 -7.88 -10.74
N LYS A 232 -9.19 -8.48 -9.60
CA LYS A 232 -9.86 -7.78 -8.50
C LYS A 232 -9.05 -6.59 -7.98
N LEU A 233 -7.73 -6.73 -7.86
CA LEU A 233 -6.87 -5.62 -7.44
C LEU A 233 -6.90 -4.46 -8.46
N LYS A 234 -6.85 -4.75 -9.76
CA LYS A 234 -6.95 -3.74 -10.82
C LYS A 234 -8.31 -3.05 -10.87
N GLU A 235 -9.40 -3.79 -10.59
CA GLU A 235 -10.77 -3.25 -10.50
C GLU A 235 -10.95 -2.32 -9.28
N MET A 236 -10.14 -2.49 -8.22
CA MET A 236 -10.16 -1.62 -7.04
C MET A 236 -9.13 -0.48 -7.13
N ARG A 237 -7.99 -0.70 -7.79
CA ARG A 237 -7.00 0.34 -8.03
C ARG A 237 -6.32 0.12 -9.36
N THR A 238 -6.52 1.08 -10.27
CA THR A 238 -5.99 1.02 -11.63
C THR A 238 -4.49 0.69 -11.66
N HIS A 239 -4.05 -0.08 -12.64
CA HIS A 239 -2.67 -0.50 -12.84
C HIS A 239 -2.03 -1.31 -11.68
N SER A 240 -2.80 -1.81 -10.71
CA SER A 240 -2.27 -2.72 -9.68
C SER A 240 -1.56 -3.90 -10.33
N VAL A 241 -0.35 -4.24 -9.86
CA VAL A 241 0.57 -5.17 -10.55
C VAL A 241 0.86 -4.66 -11.96
N GLU A 242 1.82 -3.74 -12.05
CA GLU A 242 1.98 -2.83 -13.21
C GLU A 242 2.65 -3.48 -14.41
N ASN A 243 3.51 -4.47 -14.18
CA ASN A 243 4.29 -5.11 -15.24
C ASN A 243 4.28 -6.64 -15.17
N GLU A 244 4.64 -7.27 -16.29
CA GLU A 244 4.65 -8.73 -16.42
C GLU A 244 5.63 -9.42 -15.45
N GLY A 245 6.76 -8.79 -15.12
CA GLY A 245 7.71 -9.29 -14.13
C GLY A 245 7.06 -9.42 -12.76
N GLN A 246 6.39 -8.36 -12.30
CA GLN A 246 5.63 -8.37 -11.03
C GLN A 246 4.52 -9.43 -11.03
N TYR A 247 3.82 -9.59 -12.16
CA TYR A 247 2.81 -10.63 -12.30
C TYR A 247 3.41 -12.05 -12.18
N LYS A 248 4.52 -12.31 -12.88
CA LYS A 248 5.25 -13.59 -12.78
C LYS A 248 5.81 -13.84 -11.39
N PHE A 249 6.18 -12.80 -10.67
CA PHE A 249 6.72 -12.92 -9.30
C PHE A 249 5.66 -13.40 -8.28
N ILE A 250 4.38 -13.21 -8.55
CA ILE A 250 3.30 -13.70 -7.70
C ILE A 250 3.12 -15.23 -7.86
N TYR A 251 3.52 -15.83 -9.00
CA TYR A 251 3.55 -17.27 -9.22
C TYR A 251 4.71 -17.94 -8.49
#